data_e0a907e8f376429f2d5385e26d7675fc
#
_entry.id   e0a907e8f376429f2d5385e26d7675fc
#
_cell.length_a   1.000
_cell.length_b   1.000
_cell.length_c   1.000
_cell.angle_alpha   90.00
_cell.angle_beta   90.00
_cell.angle_gamma   90.00
#
_symmetry.space_group_name_H-M   'P 1'
#
loop_
_entity.id
_entity.type
_entity.pdbx_description
1 polymer ?
#
loop_
_entity_poly.entity_id
_entity_poly.type
_entity_poly.pdbx_seq_one_letter_code
_entity_poly.pdbx_strand_id
1 'polypeptide(L)'
;MLQVFDIIGPIMIGPSSSHTAGAVRIGKYARSVLGKKPVKAVIQFSGSFAKTYKGTDKAVIAGILGMDTDDARIRSSMQIATEEGLDFTFIEEDIDGAHPNTAEITLTDEAGRTALIRGASIGGGNIIINKINDTEVSISGKSDTLVIPHDDVPGMIAVVTNILADKGVNIHGFSLGRDHKGGTAVMTIEIDGHVDESINDAIMECPHIHASTILKAI
;
A
#
# COMPACT_ATOMS: atom_id res chain seq x y z
N MET A 1 -24.42 -2.98 5.39
CA MET A 1 -25.17 -3.90 4.48
C MET A 1 -24.23 -4.13 3.31
N LEU A 2 -23.74 -5.35 3.09
CA LEU A 2 -22.90 -5.69 1.94
C LEU A 2 -23.71 -5.41 0.65
N GLN A 3 -23.21 -4.53 -0.19
CA GLN A 3 -23.83 -4.30 -1.50
C GLN A 3 -23.43 -5.43 -2.47
N VAL A 4 -24.27 -5.72 -3.45
CA VAL A 4 -23.99 -6.76 -4.47
C VAL A 4 -22.65 -6.52 -5.15
N PHE A 5 -22.26 -5.26 -5.33
CA PHE A 5 -20.99 -4.85 -5.92
C PHE A 5 -19.78 -5.12 -5.02
N ASP A 6 -19.95 -5.29 -3.71
CA ASP A 6 -18.86 -5.71 -2.80
C ASP A 6 -18.54 -7.21 -2.95
N ILE A 7 -19.44 -7.97 -3.60
CA ILE A 7 -19.30 -9.41 -3.83
C ILE A 7 -18.77 -9.69 -5.24
N ILE A 8 -19.06 -8.81 -6.20
CA ILE A 8 -18.52 -8.89 -7.57
C ILE A 8 -17.11 -8.31 -7.52
N GLY A 9 -16.11 -9.19 -7.57
CA GLY A 9 -14.70 -8.76 -7.63
C GLY A 9 -14.41 -7.90 -8.87
N PRO A 10 -13.26 -7.21 -8.90
CA PRO A 10 -12.84 -6.40 -10.04
C PRO A 10 -12.67 -7.26 -11.29
N ILE A 11 -12.66 -6.62 -12.46
CA ILE A 11 -12.22 -7.26 -13.71
C ILE A 11 -10.76 -7.68 -13.49
N MET A 12 -10.46 -8.96 -13.72
CA MET A 12 -9.15 -9.52 -13.40
C MET A 12 -8.77 -10.66 -14.33
N ILE A 13 -7.48 -10.89 -14.50
CA ILE A 13 -6.90 -12.05 -15.15
C ILE A 13 -6.49 -13.06 -14.08
N GLY A 14 -7.28 -14.10 -13.90
CA GLY A 14 -7.01 -15.18 -12.95
C GLY A 14 -8.27 -15.67 -12.24
N PRO A 15 -8.19 -16.85 -11.58
CA PRO A 15 -9.36 -17.52 -11.04
C PRO A 15 -9.79 -17.04 -9.63
N SER A 16 -8.99 -16.21 -8.98
CA SER A 16 -9.21 -15.85 -7.57
C SER A 16 -9.07 -14.35 -7.33
N SER A 17 -10.14 -13.71 -6.84
CA SER A 17 -10.10 -12.29 -6.49
C SER A 17 -9.09 -12.00 -5.38
N SER A 18 -8.95 -12.89 -4.39
CA SER A 18 -7.99 -12.69 -3.31
C SER A 18 -6.55 -12.91 -3.75
N HIS A 19 -6.27 -14.03 -4.45
CA HIS A 19 -4.91 -14.44 -4.82
C HIS A 19 -4.41 -13.79 -6.11
N THR A 20 -5.28 -13.16 -6.89
CA THR A 20 -4.88 -12.40 -8.08
C THR A 20 -5.09 -10.90 -7.86
N ALA A 21 -6.33 -10.43 -7.84
CA ALA A 21 -6.59 -8.99 -7.77
C ALA A 21 -6.08 -8.36 -6.47
N GLY A 22 -6.32 -9.00 -5.31
CA GLY A 22 -5.78 -8.52 -4.03
C GLY A 22 -4.27 -8.50 -4.01
N ALA A 23 -3.61 -9.53 -4.53
CA ALA A 23 -2.16 -9.62 -4.60
C ALA A 23 -1.54 -8.55 -5.53
N VAL A 24 -2.13 -8.31 -6.72
CA VAL A 24 -1.73 -7.22 -7.62
C VAL A 24 -1.83 -5.88 -6.91
N ARG A 25 -2.95 -5.61 -6.22
CA ARG A 25 -3.17 -4.35 -5.49
C ARG A 25 -2.15 -4.14 -4.38
N ILE A 26 -1.83 -5.17 -3.59
CA ILE A 26 -0.79 -5.07 -2.56
C ILE A 26 0.56 -4.73 -3.19
N GLY A 27 0.94 -5.38 -4.31
CA GLY A 27 2.16 -5.06 -5.05
C GLY A 27 2.19 -3.63 -5.60
N LYS A 28 1.08 -3.15 -6.18
CA LYS A 28 0.94 -1.75 -6.64
C LYS A 28 1.10 -0.76 -5.48
N TYR A 29 0.51 -1.09 -4.34
CA TYR A 29 0.62 -0.24 -3.16
C TYR A 29 2.07 -0.14 -2.66
N ALA A 30 2.80 -1.26 -2.64
CA ALA A 30 4.22 -1.27 -2.30
C ALA A 30 5.04 -0.35 -3.23
N ARG A 31 4.80 -0.44 -4.54
CA ARG A 31 5.44 0.44 -5.52
C ARG A 31 5.11 1.92 -5.28
N SER A 32 3.85 2.23 -4.96
CA SER A 32 3.42 3.61 -4.69
C SER A 32 4.11 4.19 -3.46
N VAL A 33 4.26 3.39 -2.39
CA VAL A 33 4.97 3.80 -1.17
C VAL A 33 6.45 4.06 -1.44
N LEU A 34 7.12 3.23 -2.25
CA LEU A 34 8.51 3.48 -2.66
C LEU A 34 8.63 4.75 -3.54
N GLY A 35 7.60 5.05 -4.36
CA GLY A 35 7.53 6.23 -5.21
C GLY A 35 8.50 6.23 -6.40
N LYS A 36 9.29 5.17 -6.58
CA LYS A 36 10.29 5.00 -7.65
C LYS A 36 10.26 3.60 -8.23
N LYS A 37 10.97 3.38 -9.35
CA LYS A 37 11.14 2.04 -9.91
C LYS A 37 11.98 1.20 -8.95
N PRO A 38 11.49 0.04 -8.48
CA PRO A 38 12.29 -0.86 -7.66
C PRO A 38 13.31 -1.60 -8.52
N VAL A 39 14.48 -1.88 -7.93
CA VAL A 39 15.53 -2.77 -8.49
C VAL A 39 15.63 -4.06 -7.70
N LYS A 40 15.09 -4.09 -6.46
CA LYS A 40 15.04 -5.29 -5.63
C LYS A 40 13.71 -5.39 -4.90
N ALA A 41 13.21 -6.64 -4.78
CA ALA A 41 12.00 -6.97 -4.04
C ALA A 41 12.22 -8.20 -3.17
N VAL A 42 11.92 -8.12 -1.88
CA VAL A 42 11.82 -9.27 -0.97
C VAL A 42 10.36 -9.38 -0.57
N ILE A 43 9.74 -10.52 -0.89
CA ILE A 43 8.32 -10.75 -0.68
C ILE A 43 8.14 -11.94 0.25
N GLN A 44 7.60 -11.72 1.44
CA GLN A 44 7.23 -12.77 2.38
C GLN A 44 5.73 -13.02 2.28
N PHE A 45 5.35 -14.27 2.04
CA PHE A 45 3.97 -14.72 2.05
C PHE A 45 3.65 -15.46 3.34
N SER A 46 2.46 -15.23 3.88
CA SER A 46 1.94 -15.88 5.08
C SER A 46 0.64 -16.62 4.81
N GLY A 47 0.42 -17.69 5.53
CA GLY A 47 -0.83 -18.45 5.55
C GLY A 47 -1.22 -19.03 4.21
N SER A 48 -2.39 -18.66 3.68
CA SER A 48 -2.89 -19.15 2.40
C SER A 48 -2.08 -18.66 1.20
N PHE A 49 -1.52 -17.45 1.28
CA PHE A 49 -0.64 -16.95 0.22
C PHE A 49 0.63 -17.80 0.09
N ALA A 50 1.22 -18.25 1.19
CA ALA A 50 2.36 -19.16 1.17
C ALA A 50 1.98 -20.54 0.61
N LYS A 51 0.83 -21.10 1.04
CA LYS A 51 0.38 -22.45 0.63
C LYS A 51 -0.06 -22.53 -0.83
N THR A 52 -0.54 -21.43 -1.41
CA THR A 52 -1.03 -21.35 -2.80
C THR A 52 -0.15 -20.47 -3.67
N TYR A 53 1.12 -20.53 -3.42
CA TYR A 53 2.18 -19.72 -3.99
C TYR A 53 2.10 -19.55 -5.51
N LYS A 54 1.83 -20.62 -6.27
CA LYS A 54 1.77 -20.58 -7.73
C LYS A 54 0.58 -19.74 -8.23
N GLY A 55 0.87 -18.52 -8.65
CA GLY A 55 -0.10 -17.54 -9.17
C GLY A 55 -0.17 -16.26 -8.32
N THR A 56 -0.10 -16.37 -7.00
CA THR A 56 0.00 -15.20 -6.08
C THR A 56 1.33 -14.47 -6.30
N ASP A 57 2.42 -15.21 -6.47
CA ASP A 57 3.75 -14.74 -6.81
C ASP A 57 3.75 -13.83 -8.06
N LYS A 58 3.17 -14.33 -9.18
CA LYS A 58 3.04 -13.56 -10.42
C LYS A 58 2.19 -12.31 -10.23
N ALA A 59 1.12 -12.43 -9.46
CA ALA A 59 0.21 -11.32 -9.22
C ALA A 59 0.86 -10.19 -8.41
N VAL A 60 1.61 -10.51 -7.34
CA VAL A 60 2.36 -9.51 -6.56
C VAL A 60 3.43 -8.85 -7.43
N ILE A 61 4.21 -9.63 -8.18
CA ILE A 61 5.23 -9.07 -9.10
C ILE A 61 4.59 -8.16 -10.15
N ALA A 62 3.45 -8.56 -10.73
CA ALA A 62 2.72 -7.72 -11.68
C ALA A 62 2.33 -6.37 -11.07
N GLY A 63 1.84 -6.36 -9.82
CA GLY A 63 1.56 -5.14 -9.09
C GLY A 63 2.80 -4.29 -8.84
N ILE A 64 3.93 -4.89 -8.46
CA ILE A 64 5.21 -4.21 -8.28
C ILE A 64 5.69 -3.58 -9.61
N LEU A 65 5.42 -4.21 -10.74
CA LEU A 65 5.68 -3.65 -12.08
C LEU A 65 4.69 -2.55 -12.50
N GLY A 66 3.60 -2.35 -11.74
CA GLY A 66 2.56 -1.34 -12.00
C GLY A 66 1.44 -1.80 -12.91
N MET A 67 1.29 -3.11 -13.12
CA MET A 67 0.20 -3.69 -13.91
C MET A 67 -1.14 -3.60 -13.15
N ASP A 68 -2.24 -3.46 -13.89
CA ASP A 68 -3.60 -3.52 -13.35
C ASP A 68 -4.10 -4.98 -13.24
N THR A 69 -5.21 -5.18 -12.51
CA THR A 69 -5.74 -6.52 -12.21
C THR A 69 -6.22 -7.28 -13.44
N ASP A 70 -6.52 -6.59 -14.54
CA ASP A 70 -6.96 -7.12 -15.84
C ASP A 70 -5.86 -7.16 -16.91
N ASP A 71 -4.62 -6.83 -16.54
CA ASP A 71 -3.49 -6.85 -17.48
C ASP A 71 -3.12 -8.28 -17.84
N ALA A 72 -3.19 -8.61 -19.14
CA ALA A 72 -2.86 -9.94 -19.67
C ALA A 72 -1.41 -10.36 -19.38
N ARG A 73 -0.50 -9.40 -19.16
CA ARG A 73 0.93 -9.63 -18.86
C ARG A 73 1.18 -10.21 -17.46
N ILE A 74 0.18 -10.23 -16.57
CA ILE A 74 0.31 -10.87 -15.24
C ILE A 74 0.88 -12.28 -15.33
N ARG A 75 0.50 -13.05 -16.37
CA ARG A 75 0.97 -14.43 -16.56
C ARG A 75 2.48 -14.55 -16.77
N SER A 76 3.09 -13.53 -17.35
CA SER A 76 4.54 -13.43 -17.66
C SER A 76 5.27 -12.39 -16.81
N SER A 77 4.64 -11.90 -15.74
CA SER A 77 5.19 -10.82 -14.90
C SER A 77 6.59 -11.09 -14.36
N MET A 78 6.89 -12.33 -13.97
CA MET A 78 8.22 -12.72 -13.50
C MET A 78 9.30 -12.60 -14.58
N GLN A 79 8.97 -13.04 -15.81
CA GLN A 79 9.89 -12.88 -16.93
C GLN A 79 10.13 -11.40 -17.22
N ILE A 80 9.06 -10.60 -17.28
CA ILE A 80 9.14 -9.15 -17.48
C ILE A 80 9.96 -8.48 -16.37
N ALA A 81 9.76 -8.89 -15.11
CA ALA A 81 10.53 -8.38 -13.98
C ALA A 81 12.04 -8.61 -14.17
N THR A 82 12.42 -9.83 -14.58
CA THR A 82 13.82 -10.16 -14.86
C THR A 82 14.38 -9.34 -16.03
N GLU A 83 13.60 -9.21 -17.11
CA GLU A 83 13.99 -8.41 -18.29
C GLU A 83 14.13 -6.92 -17.94
N GLU A 84 13.32 -6.41 -17.01
CA GLU A 84 13.41 -5.03 -16.51
C GLU A 84 14.48 -4.82 -15.41
N GLY A 85 15.21 -5.86 -15.02
CA GLY A 85 16.29 -5.80 -14.04
C GLY A 85 15.83 -5.78 -12.58
N LEU A 86 14.62 -6.22 -12.28
CA LEU A 86 14.15 -6.40 -10.91
C LEU A 86 14.67 -7.73 -10.36
N ASP A 87 15.53 -7.67 -9.34
CA ASP A 87 15.90 -8.83 -8.52
C ASP A 87 14.81 -9.09 -7.48
N PHE A 88 14.29 -10.33 -7.42
CA PHE A 88 13.22 -10.65 -6.49
C PHE A 88 13.40 -12.00 -5.81
N THR A 89 13.02 -12.04 -4.54
CA THR A 89 13.08 -13.25 -3.69
C THR A 89 11.77 -13.42 -2.95
N PHE A 90 11.31 -14.67 -2.87
CA PHE A 90 10.14 -15.04 -2.08
C PHE A 90 10.55 -15.80 -0.81
N ILE A 91 9.85 -15.50 0.28
CA ILE A 91 9.98 -16.15 1.58
C ILE A 91 8.61 -16.71 1.95
N GLU A 92 8.56 -18.01 2.24
CA GLU A 92 7.35 -18.72 2.66
C GLU A 92 7.46 -18.98 4.17
N GLU A 93 7.09 -17.95 4.96
CA GLU A 93 7.18 -18.04 6.42
C GLU A 93 6.00 -17.30 7.03
N ASP A 94 5.31 -17.94 7.97
CA ASP A 94 4.13 -17.35 8.60
C ASP A 94 4.51 -16.12 9.43
N ILE A 95 3.67 -15.10 9.35
CA ILE A 95 3.78 -13.87 10.13
C ILE A 95 2.76 -13.97 11.28
N ASP A 96 3.25 -13.94 12.51
CA ASP A 96 2.41 -14.07 13.70
C ASP A 96 1.27 -13.03 13.73
N GLY A 97 0.06 -13.53 13.98
CA GLY A 97 -1.15 -12.70 14.05
C GLY A 97 -1.63 -12.12 12.72
N ALA A 98 -0.96 -12.41 11.59
CA ALA A 98 -1.36 -11.89 10.29
C ALA A 98 -2.57 -12.63 9.71
N HIS A 99 -3.32 -11.92 8.87
CA HIS A 99 -4.40 -12.52 8.08
C HIS A 99 -3.84 -13.60 7.13
N PRO A 100 -4.55 -14.71 6.87
CA PRO A 100 -4.04 -15.81 6.03
C PRO A 100 -3.60 -15.41 4.60
N ASN A 101 -4.12 -14.34 4.06
CA ASN A 101 -3.76 -13.84 2.73
C ASN A 101 -2.87 -12.59 2.83
N THR A 102 -1.81 -12.66 3.62
CA THR A 102 -0.90 -11.55 3.84
C THR A 102 0.37 -11.68 2.99
N ALA A 103 0.80 -10.55 2.44
CA ALA A 103 2.14 -10.36 1.89
C ALA A 103 2.83 -9.21 2.61
N GLU A 104 4.08 -9.43 3.04
CA GLU A 104 5.00 -8.37 3.45
C GLU A 104 6.03 -8.19 2.34
N ILE A 105 6.17 -6.96 1.87
CA ILE A 105 6.96 -6.63 0.68
C ILE A 105 7.95 -5.54 1.05
N THR A 106 9.24 -5.83 0.91
CA THR A 106 10.31 -4.84 0.98
C THR A 106 10.82 -4.56 -0.41
N LEU A 107 10.68 -3.33 -0.86
CA LEU A 107 11.22 -2.85 -2.13
C LEU A 107 12.44 -1.97 -1.90
N THR A 108 13.41 -2.03 -2.81
CA THR A 108 14.59 -1.16 -2.82
C THR A 108 14.73 -0.51 -4.19
N ASP A 109 14.97 0.79 -4.25
CA ASP A 109 15.27 1.51 -5.49
C ASP A 109 16.76 1.55 -5.81
N GLU A 110 17.12 2.11 -6.96
CA GLU A 110 18.51 2.24 -7.43
C GLU A 110 19.40 3.09 -6.49
N ALA A 111 18.83 4.02 -5.74
CA ALA A 111 19.53 4.83 -4.75
C ALA A 111 19.70 4.12 -3.37
N GLY A 112 19.22 2.88 -3.24
CA GLY A 112 19.27 2.11 -2.01
C GLY A 112 18.19 2.49 -0.98
N ARG A 113 17.22 3.34 -1.33
CA ARG A 113 16.08 3.63 -0.45
C ARG A 113 15.15 2.44 -0.41
N THR A 114 14.62 2.15 0.77
CA THR A 114 13.74 1.01 1.02
C THR A 114 12.36 1.46 1.44
N ALA A 115 11.35 0.68 1.06
CA ALA A 115 9.99 0.77 1.57
C ALA A 115 9.48 -0.62 1.91
N LEU A 116 9.01 -0.81 3.13
CA LEU A 116 8.35 -2.03 3.58
C LEU A 116 6.86 -1.76 3.70
N ILE A 117 6.04 -2.63 3.13
CA ILE A 117 4.62 -2.67 3.42
C ILE A 117 4.18 -4.08 3.79
N ARG A 118 3.19 -4.18 4.67
CA ARG A 118 2.44 -5.40 4.93
C ARG A 118 0.98 -5.16 4.56
N GLY A 119 0.46 -6.00 3.68
CA GLY A 119 -0.92 -5.92 3.23
C GLY A 119 -1.60 -7.27 3.21
N ALA A 120 -2.90 -7.29 3.46
CA ALA A 120 -3.73 -8.46 3.41
C ALA A 120 -4.84 -8.32 2.37
N SER A 121 -5.11 -9.40 1.63
CA SER A 121 -6.29 -9.49 0.79
C SER A 121 -7.47 -10.04 1.59
N ILE A 122 -8.49 -9.22 1.79
CA ILE A 122 -9.63 -9.49 2.66
C ILE A 122 -10.89 -9.98 1.92
N GLY A 123 -10.75 -10.37 0.65
CA GLY A 123 -11.82 -10.91 -0.19
C GLY A 123 -12.35 -9.90 -1.22
N GLY A 124 -12.95 -10.42 -2.30
CA GLY A 124 -13.51 -9.60 -3.38
C GLY A 124 -12.49 -8.71 -4.11
N GLY A 125 -11.19 -8.97 -3.98
CA GLY A 125 -10.12 -8.09 -4.47
C GLY A 125 -9.85 -6.89 -3.55
N ASN A 126 -10.55 -6.76 -2.42
CA ASN A 126 -10.26 -5.72 -1.44
C ASN A 126 -8.99 -6.06 -0.66
N ILE A 127 -8.28 -5.02 -0.28
CA ILE A 127 -7.06 -5.13 0.53
C ILE A 127 -7.16 -4.27 1.78
N ILE A 128 -6.30 -4.56 2.74
CA ILE A 128 -5.97 -3.66 3.85
C ILE A 128 -4.45 -3.64 4.01
N ILE A 129 -3.87 -2.46 3.97
CA ILE A 129 -2.47 -2.25 4.33
C ILE A 129 -2.43 -1.97 5.82
N ASN A 130 -1.70 -2.78 6.57
CA ASN A 130 -1.65 -2.71 8.02
C ASN A 130 -0.27 -2.32 8.56
N LYS A 131 0.76 -2.22 7.70
CA LYS A 131 2.08 -1.72 8.08
C LYS A 131 2.75 -1.00 6.92
N ILE A 132 3.38 0.13 7.21
CA ILE A 132 4.30 0.85 6.31
C ILE A 132 5.57 1.13 7.12
N ASN A 133 6.71 0.60 6.66
CA ASN A 133 7.98 0.59 7.38
C ASN A 133 7.79 0.05 8.82
N ASP A 134 8.15 0.81 9.84
CA ASP A 134 8.01 0.40 11.25
C ASP A 134 6.67 0.82 11.88
N THR A 135 5.74 1.43 11.09
CA THR A 135 4.49 1.97 11.60
C THR A 135 3.30 1.12 11.22
N GLU A 136 2.47 0.80 12.21
CA GLU A 136 1.16 0.19 11.98
C GLU A 136 0.19 1.24 11.43
N VAL A 137 -0.56 0.86 10.39
CA VAL A 137 -1.53 1.69 9.70
C VAL A 137 -2.80 0.89 9.40
N SER A 138 -3.85 1.55 8.94
CA SER A 138 -5.06 0.88 8.45
C SER A 138 -5.56 1.60 7.21
N ILE A 139 -5.23 1.10 6.02
CA ILE A 139 -5.51 1.75 4.74
C ILE A 139 -6.22 0.77 3.82
N SER A 140 -7.37 1.17 3.31
CA SER A 140 -8.20 0.31 2.44
C SER A 140 -7.73 0.25 0.98
N GLY A 141 -6.96 1.22 0.52
CA GLY A 141 -6.56 1.39 -0.87
C GLY A 141 -7.70 1.76 -1.83
N LYS A 142 -8.90 2.01 -1.32
CA LYS A 142 -10.08 2.38 -2.13
C LYS A 142 -10.16 3.86 -2.47
N SER A 143 -9.41 4.68 -1.75
CA SER A 143 -9.43 6.13 -1.85
C SER A 143 -8.02 6.68 -1.84
N ASP A 144 -7.84 7.89 -2.36
CA ASP A 144 -6.57 8.59 -2.23
C ASP A 144 -6.26 8.74 -0.74
N THR A 145 -5.02 8.43 -0.36
CA THR A 145 -4.58 8.40 1.04
C THR A 145 -3.34 9.25 1.21
N LEU A 146 -3.38 10.18 2.14
CA LEU A 146 -2.21 10.91 2.62
C LEU A 146 -1.52 10.09 3.71
N VAL A 147 -0.21 9.88 3.56
CA VAL A 147 0.66 9.27 4.58
C VAL A 147 1.65 10.34 5.03
N ILE A 148 1.57 10.72 6.30
CA ILE A 148 2.26 11.91 6.83
C ILE A 148 3.03 11.54 8.10
N PRO A 149 4.32 11.15 7.98
CA PRO A 149 5.24 11.06 9.12
C PRO A 149 5.50 12.43 9.73
N HIS A 150 5.39 12.53 11.06
CA HIS A 150 5.57 13.77 11.80
C HIS A 150 6.08 13.52 13.23
N ASP A 151 6.53 14.56 13.93
CA ASP A 151 6.83 14.47 15.36
C ASP A 151 5.55 14.26 16.18
N ASP A 152 5.59 13.40 17.20
CA ASP A 152 4.46 13.17 18.12
C ASP A 152 4.33 14.35 19.12
N VAL A 153 3.87 15.51 18.61
CA VAL A 153 3.65 16.72 19.39
C VAL A 153 2.21 17.20 19.30
N PRO A 154 1.70 17.95 20.31
CA PRO A 154 0.34 18.48 20.30
C PRO A 154 0.07 19.39 19.10
N GLY A 155 -1.13 19.26 18.51
CA GLY A 155 -1.60 20.13 17.43
C GLY A 155 -1.42 19.61 16.03
N MET A 156 -0.62 18.57 15.81
CA MET A 156 -0.32 18.06 14.45
C MET A 156 -1.55 17.63 13.66
N ILE A 157 -2.47 16.91 14.32
CA ILE A 157 -3.76 16.54 13.67
C ILE A 157 -4.52 17.80 13.24
N ALA A 158 -4.63 18.80 14.12
CA ALA A 158 -5.37 20.02 13.82
C ALA A 158 -4.76 20.80 12.65
N VAL A 159 -3.45 20.92 12.59
CA VAL A 159 -2.74 21.59 11.48
C VAL A 159 -3.09 20.93 10.15
N VAL A 160 -2.92 19.63 10.04
CA VAL A 160 -3.18 18.89 8.79
C VAL A 160 -4.66 18.94 8.41
N THR A 161 -5.56 18.69 9.36
CA THR A 161 -7.00 18.67 9.07
C THR A 161 -7.56 20.05 8.73
N ASN A 162 -6.99 21.15 9.26
CA ASN A 162 -7.35 22.49 8.85
C ASN A 162 -6.94 22.78 7.40
N ILE A 163 -5.75 22.36 6.97
CA ILE A 163 -5.33 22.50 5.56
C ILE A 163 -6.31 21.78 4.63
N LEU A 164 -6.72 20.55 4.98
CA LEU A 164 -7.69 19.80 4.21
C LEU A 164 -9.05 20.49 4.19
N ALA A 165 -9.53 20.99 5.32
CA ALA A 165 -10.79 21.71 5.43
C ALA A 165 -10.80 23.01 4.60
N ASP A 166 -9.73 23.79 4.63
CA ASP A 166 -9.56 25.02 3.86
C ASP A 166 -9.58 24.78 2.34
N LYS A 167 -9.14 23.59 1.93
CA LYS A 167 -9.19 23.12 0.54
C LYS A 167 -10.50 22.39 0.18
N GLY A 168 -11.45 22.32 1.12
CA GLY A 168 -12.74 21.66 0.91
C GLY A 168 -12.66 20.14 0.77
N VAL A 169 -11.59 19.51 1.26
CA VAL A 169 -11.39 18.05 1.20
C VAL A 169 -12.09 17.39 2.37
N ASN A 170 -12.96 16.42 2.07
CA ASN A 170 -13.62 15.62 3.09
C ASN A 170 -12.80 14.37 3.44
N ILE A 171 -12.70 14.07 4.74
CA ILE A 171 -12.00 12.91 5.29
C ILE A 171 -13.04 11.84 5.61
N HIS A 172 -12.86 10.63 5.09
CA HIS A 172 -13.74 9.50 5.45
C HIS A 172 -13.03 8.40 6.25
N GLY A 173 -11.68 8.42 6.28
CA GLY A 173 -10.89 7.50 7.08
C GLY A 173 -9.69 8.20 7.68
N PHE A 174 -9.38 7.89 8.95
CA PHE A 174 -8.25 8.47 9.66
C PHE A 174 -7.64 7.44 10.60
N SER A 175 -6.33 7.29 10.58
CA SER A 175 -5.61 6.57 11.61
C SER A 175 -4.31 7.28 11.98
N LEU A 176 -3.86 7.07 13.22
CA LEU A 176 -2.63 7.61 13.77
C LEU A 176 -1.89 6.48 14.49
N GLY A 177 -0.72 6.14 13.99
CA GLY A 177 0.23 5.26 14.67
C GLY A 177 1.42 6.08 15.18
N ARG A 178 2.08 5.59 16.23
CA ARG A 178 3.35 6.16 16.72
C ARG A 178 4.27 5.04 17.21
N ASP A 179 5.57 5.27 17.11
CA ASP A 179 6.59 4.35 17.64
C ASP A 179 6.63 4.38 19.18
N HIS A 180 6.70 5.60 19.77
CA HIS A 180 6.65 5.83 21.21
C HIS A 180 6.18 7.27 21.50
N LYS A 181 5.81 7.57 22.74
CA LYS A 181 5.36 8.89 23.14
C LYS A 181 6.48 9.94 22.96
N GLY A 182 6.20 10.97 22.16
CA GLY A 182 7.14 12.05 21.85
C GLY A 182 8.18 11.68 20.79
N GLY A 183 8.05 10.54 20.13
CA GLY A 183 8.88 10.12 19.01
C GLY A 183 8.27 10.49 17.65
N THR A 184 8.32 9.57 16.71
CA THR A 184 7.68 9.74 15.38
C THR A 184 6.28 9.16 15.38
N ALA A 185 5.34 9.89 14.80
CA ALA A 185 4.00 9.40 14.50
C ALA A 185 3.74 9.45 13.00
N VAL A 186 2.80 8.63 12.52
CA VAL A 186 2.35 8.64 11.13
C VAL A 186 0.83 8.79 11.11
N MET A 187 0.34 9.86 10.50
CA MET A 187 -1.06 9.99 10.12
C MET A 187 -1.31 9.31 8.78
N THR A 188 -2.39 8.56 8.68
CA THR A 188 -2.95 8.10 7.42
C THR A 188 -4.36 8.64 7.29
N ILE A 189 -4.63 9.37 6.19
CA ILE A 189 -5.89 10.07 5.98
C ILE A 189 -6.45 9.66 4.63
N GLU A 190 -7.54 8.88 4.63
CA GLU A 190 -8.29 8.52 3.44
C GLU A 190 -9.33 9.60 3.16
N ILE A 191 -9.38 10.10 1.93
CA ILE A 191 -10.19 11.25 1.54
C ILE A 191 -11.19 10.92 0.44
N ASP A 192 -12.27 11.69 0.36
CA ASP A 192 -13.20 11.64 -0.76
C ASP A 192 -12.63 12.40 -1.96
N GLY A 193 -12.65 11.77 -3.14
CA GLY A 193 -12.13 12.34 -4.37
C GLY A 193 -10.62 12.23 -4.52
N HIS A 194 -10.00 13.24 -5.11
CA HIS A 194 -8.57 13.24 -5.41
C HIS A 194 -7.83 14.37 -4.69
N VAL A 195 -6.64 14.08 -4.19
CA VAL A 195 -5.73 15.09 -3.65
C VAL A 195 -4.94 15.74 -4.77
N ASP A 196 -4.91 17.07 -4.74
CA ASP A 196 -4.03 17.90 -5.55
C ASP A 196 -2.64 18.01 -4.88
N GLU A 197 -1.57 18.07 -5.67
CA GLU A 197 -0.21 18.25 -5.16
C GLU A 197 -0.03 19.51 -4.32
N SER A 198 -0.82 20.57 -4.56
CA SER A 198 -0.79 21.80 -3.75
C SER A 198 -1.15 21.57 -2.28
N ILE A 199 -1.91 20.52 -1.98
CA ILE A 199 -2.22 20.11 -0.61
C ILE A 199 -1.00 19.48 0.03
N ASN A 200 -0.31 18.63 -0.71
CA ASN A 200 0.93 17.99 -0.30
C ASN A 200 2.01 19.03 0.02
N ASP A 201 2.17 20.03 -0.86
CA ASP A 201 3.10 21.14 -0.67
C ASP A 201 2.77 21.94 0.59
N ALA A 202 1.49 22.29 0.80
CA ALA A 202 1.06 23.02 1.99
C ALA A 202 1.28 22.25 3.30
N ILE A 203 1.11 20.93 3.27
CA ILE A 203 1.42 20.06 4.42
C ILE A 203 2.92 20.05 4.69
N MET A 204 3.74 19.96 3.64
CA MET A 204 5.20 19.93 3.78
C MET A 204 5.81 21.23 4.30
N GLU A 205 5.13 22.36 4.16
CA GLU A 205 5.55 23.64 4.74
C GLU A 205 5.34 23.72 6.27
N CYS A 206 4.56 22.78 6.86
CA CYS A 206 4.28 22.81 8.29
C CYS A 206 5.48 22.31 9.11
N PRO A 207 5.80 22.98 10.24
CA PRO A 207 6.84 22.50 11.13
C PRO A 207 6.47 21.13 11.70
N HIS A 208 7.48 20.32 12.00
CA HIS A 208 7.34 18.96 12.54
C HIS A 208 6.80 17.90 11.55
N ILE A 209 6.51 18.26 10.31
CA ILE A 209 6.20 17.29 9.24
C ILE A 209 7.52 16.83 8.62
N HIS A 210 7.73 15.51 8.55
CA HIS A 210 8.95 14.93 7.98
C HIS A 210 8.78 14.62 6.49
N ALA A 211 7.58 14.19 6.10
CA ALA A 211 7.21 13.89 4.73
C ALA A 211 5.69 13.96 4.56
N SER A 212 5.24 14.09 3.34
CA SER A 212 3.84 13.88 2.97
C SER A 212 3.82 13.14 1.63
N THR A 213 3.09 12.05 1.56
CA THR A 213 2.99 11.20 0.37
C THR A 213 1.53 10.94 0.04
N ILE A 214 1.17 11.21 -1.21
CA ILE A 214 -0.16 10.88 -1.73
C ILE A 214 -0.11 9.50 -2.36
N LEU A 215 -0.82 8.54 -1.77
CA LEU A 215 -1.03 7.22 -2.33
C LEU A 215 -2.38 7.22 -3.05
N LYS A 216 -2.36 7.03 -4.35
CA LYS A 216 -3.58 7.01 -5.17
C LYS A 216 -4.38 5.74 -4.92
N ALA A 217 -5.70 5.86 -5.06
CA ALA A 217 -6.62 4.71 -5.06
C ALA A 217 -6.20 3.67 -6.12
N ILE A 218 -6.36 2.39 -5.82
CA ILE A 218 -5.96 1.27 -6.68
C ILE A 218 -7.11 0.25 -6.86
#